data_79890220a52db868b827c87db9004f01
#
_entry.id   79890220a52db868b827c87db9004f01
#
_cell.length_a   1.000
_cell.length_b   1.000
_cell.length_c   1.000
_cell.angle_alpha   90.00
_cell.angle_beta   90.00
_cell.angle_gamma   90.00
#
_symmetry.space_group_name_H-M   'P 1'
#
loop_
_entity.id
_entity.type
_entity.pdbx_description
1 polymer ?
#
loop_
_entity_poly.entity_id
_entity_poly.type
_entity_poly.pdbx_seq_one_letter_code
_entity_poly.pdbx_strand_id
1 'polypeptide(L)'
;MNNYVVYEDALCVVKALSQTHKLGIISDTWPSIDNQLKAIGVYDYFSTFTYSCDLGVFKPNEIMYLDALQKCGCKPEETVFIDDSVRNLEGAETLGITPILIAANSVADVETKYYKIHSLSELLQ
;
A
#
# COMPACT_ATOMS: atom_id res chain seq x y z
N MET A 1 -5.84 -0.92 10.92
CA MET A 1 -5.14 -0.52 10.01
C MET A 1 -4.10 0.37 10.41
N ASN A 2 -3.11 0.17 10.28
CA ASN A 2 -2.06 0.65 10.77
C ASN A 2 -1.13 1.05 9.85
N ASN A 3 -1.56 1.52 8.88
CA ASN A 3 -0.76 1.87 7.83
C ASN A 3 0.07 3.03 8.15
N TYR A 4 -0.04 3.52 9.37
CA TYR A 4 0.70 4.66 9.66
C TYR A 4 1.78 4.39 10.58
N VAL A 5 2.10 3.21 10.81
CA VAL A 5 3.26 2.94 11.61
C VAL A 5 4.41 3.40 10.78
N VAL A 6 4.96 4.50 11.19
CA VAL A 6 6.05 5.07 10.49
C VAL A 6 7.26 4.41 11.03
N TYR A 7 7.83 3.60 10.23
CA TYR A 7 9.12 3.05 10.52
C TYR A 7 10.14 4.12 10.16
N GLU A 8 11.23 4.17 10.84
CA GLU A 8 12.27 5.16 10.60
C GLU A 8 12.76 5.16 9.15
N ASP A 9 12.69 4.02 8.50
CA ASP A 9 13.14 3.91 7.11
C ASP A 9 12.06 4.27 6.09
N ALA A 10 10.82 4.50 6.52
CA ALA A 10 9.72 4.70 5.57
C ALA A 10 9.94 5.89 4.65
N LEU A 11 10.39 7.02 5.20
CA LEU A 11 10.63 8.20 4.39
C LEU A 11 11.72 7.97 3.35
N CYS A 12 12.82 7.35 3.74
CA CYS A 12 13.91 7.08 2.82
C CYS A 12 13.49 6.12 1.72
N VAL A 13 12.76 5.08 2.06
CA VAL A 13 12.30 4.08 1.09
C VAL A 13 11.30 4.69 0.12
N VAL A 14 10.32 5.42 0.62
CA VAL A 14 9.29 6.04 -0.20
C VAL A 14 9.94 7.05 -1.16
N LYS A 15 10.86 7.85 -0.66
CA LYS A 15 11.57 8.83 -1.48
C LYS A 15 12.36 8.12 -2.59
N ALA A 16 13.07 7.05 -2.26
CA ALA A 16 13.87 6.31 -3.24
C ALA A 16 12.98 5.67 -4.31
N LEU A 17 11.89 5.02 -3.90
CA LEU A 17 10.98 4.38 -4.84
C LEU A 17 10.29 5.39 -5.74
N SER A 18 9.98 6.58 -5.26
CA SER A 18 9.30 7.60 -6.04
C SER A 18 10.13 8.08 -7.24
N GLN A 19 11.44 7.86 -7.21
CA GLN A 19 12.31 8.22 -8.31
C GLN A 19 12.10 7.34 -9.55
N THR A 20 11.65 6.11 -9.34
CA THR A 20 11.53 5.12 -10.41
C THR A 20 10.13 4.53 -10.55
N HIS A 21 9.25 4.75 -9.58
CA HIS A 21 7.92 4.17 -9.56
C HIS A 21 6.87 5.20 -9.22
N LYS A 22 5.65 4.99 -9.72
CA LYS A 22 4.49 5.74 -9.25
C LYS A 22 4.04 5.10 -7.95
N LEU A 23 3.84 5.91 -6.93
CA LEU A 23 3.41 5.42 -5.63
C LEU A 23 1.99 5.90 -5.34
N GLY A 24 1.17 5.00 -4.83
CA GLY A 24 -0.19 5.32 -4.42
C GLY A 24 -0.50 4.72 -3.06
N ILE A 25 -1.49 5.28 -2.41
CA ILE A 25 -2.00 4.76 -1.14
C ILE A 25 -3.42 4.29 -1.33
N ILE A 26 -3.72 3.09 -0.84
CA ILE A 26 -5.08 2.58 -0.72
C ILE A 26 -5.31 2.36 0.77
N SER A 27 -6.27 3.06 1.35
CA SER A 27 -6.47 2.99 2.79
C SER A 27 -7.94 3.02 3.18
N ASP A 28 -8.29 2.19 4.17
CA ASP A 28 -9.59 2.21 4.79
C ASP A 28 -9.54 3.27 5.89
N THR A 29 -9.87 4.52 5.55
CA THR A 29 -9.57 5.63 6.43
C THR A 29 -10.46 6.85 6.19
N TRP A 30 -10.23 7.87 6.99
CA TRP A 30 -10.87 9.17 6.91
C TRP A 30 -9.92 10.19 6.27
N PRO A 31 -10.43 11.34 5.77
CA PRO A 31 -9.58 12.33 5.11
C PRO A 31 -8.45 12.88 5.98
N SER A 32 -8.59 12.78 7.29
CA SER A 32 -7.56 13.27 8.22
C SER A 32 -6.22 12.54 8.08
N ILE A 33 -6.19 11.42 7.37
CA ILE A 33 -4.91 10.73 7.12
C ILE A 33 -3.93 11.62 6.37
N ASP A 34 -4.42 12.52 5.53
CA ASP A 34 -3.53 13.41 4.77
C ASP A 34 -2.62 14.20 5.72
N ASN A 35 -3.17 14.66 6.85
CA ASN A 35 -2.37 15.40 7.82
C ASN A 35 -1.29 14.54 8.45
N GLN A 36 -1.59 13.26 8.68
CA GLN A 36 -0.60 12.34 9.24
C GLN A 36 0.52 12.07 8.25
N LEU A 37 0.17 11.86 6.98
CA LEU A 37 1.16 11.62 5.94
C LEU A 37 2.07 12.83 5.73
N LYS A 38 1.50 14.03 5.81
CA LYS A 38 2.28 15.27 5.71
C LYS A 38 3.21 15.44 6.90
N ALA A 39 2.74 15.09 8.09
CA ALA A 39 3.53 15.22 9.30
C ALA A 39 4.78 14.35 9.29
N ILE A 40 4.70 13.17 8.68
CA ILE A 40 5.84 12.27 8.58
C ILE A 40 6.67 12.50 7.33
N GLY A 41 6.26 13.42 6.48
CA GLY A 41 7.05 13.83 5.32
C GLY A 41 6.93 12.97 4.08
N VAL A 42 5.99 12.02 4.04
CA VAL A 42 5.87 11.11 2.88
C VAL A 42 4.78 11.52 1.89
N TYR A 43 3.91 12.43 2.26
CA TYR A 43 2.73 12.75 1.45
C TYR A 43 3.07 13.10 0.00
N ASP A 44 4.07 13.94 -0.19
CA ASP A 44 4.41 14.46 -1.52
C ASP A 44 5.04 13.43 -2.46
N TYR A 45 5.44 12.28 -1.93
CA TYR A 45 6.02 11.22 -2.75
C TYR A 45 4.97 10.29 -3.34
N PHE A 46 3.71 10.43 -2.91
CA PHE A 46 2.62 9.65 -3.46
C PHE A 46 1.88 10.47 -4.52
N SER A 47 1.55 9.84 -5.61
CA SER A 47 0.86 10.53 -6.71
C SER A 47 -0.65 10.28 -6.68
N THR A 48 -1.12 9.24 -6.03
CA THR A 48 -2.55 8.92 -5.99
C THR A 48 -2.96 8.48 -4.58
N PHE A 49 -4.23 8.73 -4.28
CA PHE A 49 -4.80 8.37 -2.98
C PHE A 49 -6.18 7.79 -3.20
N THR A 50 -6.42 6.60 -2.64
CA THR A 50 -7.71 5.94 -2.70
C THR A 50 -8.15 5.65 -1.27
N TYR A 51 -9.20 6.31 -0.83
CA TYR A 51 -9.65 6.22 0.56
C TYR A 51 -11.07 5.67 0.61
N SER A 52 -11.32 4.78 1.57
CA SER A 52 -12.64 4.19 1.76
C SER A 52 -13.73 5.24 2.01
N CYS A 53 -13.38 6.33 2.69
CA CYS A 53 -14.34 7.39 2.99
C CYS A 53 -14.85 8.10 1.72
N ASP A 54 -14.06 8.11 0.65
CA ASP A 54 -14.45 8.73 -0.61
C ASP A 54 -15.31 7.81 -1.47
N LEU A 55 -15.07 6.50 -1.39
CA LEU A 55 -15.74 5.53 -2.25
C LEU A 55 -16.91 4.80 -1.60
N GLY A 56 -17.02 4.87 -0.29
CA GLY A 56 -18.07 4.19 0.44
C GLY A 56 -17.91 2.68 0.53
N VAL A 57 -16.73 2.17 0.21
CA VAL A 57 -16.40 0.74 0.32
C VAL A 57 -15.03 0.59 0.96
N PHE A 58 -14.71 -0.63 1.40
CA PHE A 58 -13.44 -0.93 2.06
C PHE A 58 -12.70 -2.03 1.33
N LYS A 59 -11.39 -2.09 1.54
CA LYS A 59 -10.63 -3.25 1.07
C LYS A 59 -11.23 -4.51 1.70
N PRO A 60 -11.32 -5.62 1.02
CA PRO A 60 -10.80 -5.92 -0.31
C PRO A 60 -11.81 -5.74 -1.44
N ASN A 61 -12.78 -4.85 -1.32
CA ASN A 61 -13.70 -4.59 -2.41
C ASN A 61 -12.91 -4.16 -3.65
N GLU A 62 -13.24 -4.74 -4.82
CA GLU A 62 -12.49 -4.47 -6.04
C GLU A 62 -12.48 -2.99 -6.44
N ILE A 63 -13.51 -2.25 -6.07
CA ILE A 63 -13.60 -0.83 -6.40
C ILE A 63 -12.41 -0.06 -5.84
N MET A 64 -11.91 -0.44 -4.67
CA MET A 64 -10.75 0.22 -4.07
C MET A 64 -9.51 0.08 -4.96
N TYR A 65 -9.28 -1.13 -5.48
CA TYR A 65 -8.10 -1.37 -6.33
C TYR A 65 -8.28 -0.78 -7.72
N LEU A 66 -9.47 -0.88 -8.28
CA LEU A 66 -9.75 -0.35 -9.62
C LEU A 66 -9.64 1.17 -9.64
N ASP A 67 -10.09 1.84 -8.58
CA ASP A 67 -9.95 3.28 -8.45
C ASP A 67 -8.46 3.69 -8.44
N ALA A 68 -7.66 2.97 -7.67
CA ALA A 68 -6.23 3.25 -7.60
C ALA A 68 -5.53 3.05 -8.94
N LEU A 69 -5.85 1.95 -9.63
CA LEU A 69 -5.28 1.66 -10.94
C LEU A 69 -5.65 2.73 -11.96
N GLN A 70 -6.90 3.16 -11.94
CA GLN A 70 -7.38 4.19 -12.85
C GLN A 70 -6.67 5.53 -12.60
N LYS A 71 -6.54 5.91 -11.34
CA LYS A 71 -5.87 7.16 -10.97
C LYS A 71 -4.40 7.18 -11.39
N CYS A 72 -3.71 6.07 -11.25
CA CYS A 72 -2.29 6.04 -11.61
C CYS A 72 -2.07 5.75 -13.10
N GLY A 73 -3.09 5.32 -13.82
CA GLY A 73 -2.95 4.94 -15.22
C GLY A 73 -2.13 3.67 -15.39
N CYS A 74 -2.16 2.77 -14.41
CA CYS A 74 -1.34 1.57 -14.41
C CYS A 74 -2.17 0.34 -14.68
N LYS A 75 -1.54 -0.68 -15.25
CA LYS A 75 -2.17 -1.97 -15.45
C LYS A 75 -1.94 -2.86 -14.24
N PRO A 76 -2.89 -3.76 -13.92
CA PRO A 76 -2.70 -4.65 -12.77
C PRO A 76 -1.40 -5.43 -12.82
N GLU A 77 -1.05 -5.98 -13.99
CA GLU A 77 0.14 -6.83 -14.13
C GLU A 77 1.45 -6.08 -13.94
N GLU A 78 1.44 -4.75 -13.96
CA GLU A 78 2.64 -3.95 -13.70
C GLU A 78 2.62 -3.28 -12.33
N THR A 79 1.66 -3.66 -11.49
CA THR A 79 1.42 -3.04 -10.19
C THR A 79 1.66 -4.03 -9.06
N VAL A 80 2.24 -3.53 -7.97
CA VAL A 80 2.47 -4.29 -6.75
C VAL A 80 1.65 -3.66 -5.64
N PHE A 81 0.96 -4.49 -4.86
CA PHE A 81 0.19 -4.04 -3.70
C PHE A 81 0.79 -4.64 -2.44
N ILE A 82 1.14 -3.77 -1.50
CA ILE A 82 1.80 -4.16 -0.26
C ILE A 82 0.85 -3.90 0.90
N ASP A 83 0.54 -4.91 1.66
CA ASP A 83 -0.40 -4.79 2.78
C ASP A 83 -0.05 -5.83 3.84
N ASP A 84 -0.52 -5.61 5.06
CA ASP A 84 -0.32 -6.55 6.16
C ASP A 84 -1.47 -7.54 6.32
N SER A 85 -2.50 -7.41 5.52
CA SER A 85 -3.68 -8.28 5.57
C SER A 85 -3.71 -9.22 4.39
N VAL A 86 -3.66 -10.52 4.66
CA VAL A 86 -3.76 -11.56 3.63
C VAL A 86 -5.07 -11.41 2.84
N ARG A 87 -6.16 -11.08 3.52
CA ARG A 87 -7.46 -10.90 2.87
C ARG A 87 -7.40 -9.78 1.83
N ASN A 88 -6.74 -8.68 2.15
CA ASN A 88 -6.59 -7.56 1.22
C ASN A 88 -5.69 -7.94 0.04
N LEU A 89 -4.66 -8.73 0.30
CA LEU A 89 -3.77 -9.21 -0.75
C LEU A 89 -4.50 -10.15 -1.72
N GLU A 90 -5.36 -10.99 -1.21
CA GLU A 90 -6.16 -11.88 -2.05
C GLU A 90 -7.06 -11.08 -2.99
N GLY A 91 -7.66 -10.00 -2.49
CA GLY A 91 -8.49 -9.14 -3.32
C GLY A 91 -7.71 -8.51 -4.47
N ALA A 92 -6.50 -8.04 -4.20
CA ALA A 92 -5.65 -7.48 -5.23
C ALA A 92 -5.21 -8.54 -6.24
N GLU A 93 -4.87 -9.72 -5.77
CA GLU A 93 -4.41 -10.81 -6.61
C GLU A 93 -5.48 -11.23 -7.63
N THR A 94 -6.74 -11.22 -7.25
CA THR A 94 -7.83 -11.60 -8.17
C THR A 94 -7.91 -10.67 -9.37
N LEU A 95 -7.37 -9.47 -9.26
CA LEU A 95 -7.37 -8.48 -10.33
C LEU A 95 -6.07 -8.49 -11.15
N GLY A 96 -5.13 -9.36 -10.79
CA GLY A 96 -3.84 -9.45 -11.48
C GLY A 96 -2.75 -8.58 -10.90
N ILE A 97 -2.98 -7.96 -9.75
CA ILE A 97 -1.98 -7.16 -9.05
C ILE A 97 -1.08 -8.11 -8.25
N THR A 98 0.22 -7.87 -8.28
CA THR A 98 1.17 -8.70 -7.54
C THR A 98 1.11 -8.35 -6.04
N PRO A 99 0.78 -9.31 -5.17
CA PRO A 99 0.67 -9.04 -3.75
C PRO A 99 1.98 -9.28 -3.01
N ILE A 100 2.29 -8.41 -2.05
CA ILE A 100 3.43 -8.58 -1.15
C ILE A 100 2.93 -8.37 0.28
N LEU A 101 3.16 -9.34 1.14
CA LEU A 101 2.79 -9.24 2.55
C LEU A 101 3.89 -8.53 3.32
N ILE A 102 3.52 -7.48 4.06
CA ILE A 102 4.46 -6.87 4.99
C ILE A 102 4.11 -7.33 6.41
N ALA A 103 5.07 -7.97 7.06
CA ALA A 103 4.90 -8.53 8.40
C ALA A 103 5.82 -7.80 9.36
N ALA A 104 5.60 -6.51 9.52
CA ALA A 104 6.51 -5.64 10.23
C ALA A 104 6.68 -5.98 11.71
N ASN A 105 5.64 -6.51 12.34
CA ASN A 105 5.70 -6.78 13.76
C ASN A 105 5.97 -8.22 14.12
N SER A 106 6.34 -9.02 13.20
CA SER A 106 6.73 -10.41 13.40
C SER A 106 5.81 -11.25 14.27
N VAL A 107 4.64 -10.78 14.57
CA VAL A 107 3.78 -11.47 15.51
C VAL A 107 3.22 -12.72 14.92
N ALA A 108 3.26 -12.83 13.65
CA ALA A 108 2.77 -14.03 13.07
C ALA A 108 3.60 -14.32 11.86
N ASP A 109 4.45 -15.25 12.00
CA ASP A 109 4.89 -15.97 10.85
C ASP A 109 3.69 -16.75 10.36
N VAL A 110 2.74 -16.06 9.83
CA VAL A 110 1.63 -16.71 9.18
C VAL A 110 2.20 -17.31 7.91
N GLU A 111 2.14 -18.64 7.83
CA GLU A 111 2.48 -19.28 6.58
C GLU A 111 1.54 -18.76 5.51
N THR A 112 2.11 -18.19 4.48
CA THR A 112 1.34 -17.68 3.37
C THR A 112 2.07 -17.98 2.07
N LYS A 113 1.30 -18.08 1.01
CA LYS A 113 1.86 -18.25 -0.34
C LYS A 113 2.47 -16.97 -0.89
N TYR A 114 2.24 -15.84 -0.21
CA TYR A 114 2.69 -14.56 -0.74
C TYR A 114 4.13 -14.28 -0.38
N TYR A 115 4.80 -13.54 -1.25
CA TYR A 115 6.12 -13.02 -0.95
C TYR A 115 6.00 -12.12 0.29
N LYS A 116 6.90 -12.32 1.25
CA LYS A 116 6.82 -11.63 2.54
C LYS A 116 8.04 -10.76 2.77
N ILE A 117 7.81 -9.54 3.20
CA ILE A 117 8.88 -8.65 3.65
C ILE A 117 8.60 -8.25 5.10
N HIS A 118 9.64 -7.87 5.83
CA HIS A 118 9.51 -7.47 7.24
C HIS A 118 9.67 -5.98 7.41
N SER A 119 10.20 -5.30 6.40
CA SER A 119 10.29 -3.85 6.39
C SER A 119 10.25 -3.34 4.96
N LEU A 120 9.88 -2.08 4.78
CA LEU A 120 9.83 -1.49 3.46
C LEU A 120 11.21 -1.41 2.79
N SER A 121 12.27 -1.33 3.58
CA SER A 121 13.62 -1.25 3.03
C SER A 121 14.01 -2.48 2.20
N GLU A 122 13.36 -3.61 2.42
CA GLU A 122 13.62 -4.81 1.63
C GLU A 122 13.22 -4.62 0.17
N LEU A 123 12.36 -3.66 -0.13
CA LEU A 123 11.96 -3.36 -1.51
C LEU A 123 13.10 -2.75 -2.33
N LEU A 124 14.14 -2.25 -1.67
CA LEU A 124 15.27 -1.62 -2.33
C LEU A 124 16.41 -2.60 -2.64
N GLN A 125 16.24 -3.84 -2.28
CA GLN A 125 17.27 -4.87 -2.50
C GLN A 125 17.07 -5.62 -3.81
#